data_c3d1e43d5d976280d9740c6fb653fe5e
#
_entry.id   c3d1e43d5d976280d9740c6fb653fe5e
#
_cell.length_a   1.000
_cell.length_b   1.000
_cell.length_c   1.000
_cell.angle_alpha   90.00
_cell.angle_beta   90.00
_cell.angle_gamma   90.00
#
_symmetry.space_group_name_H-M   'P 1'
#
loop_
_entity.id
_entity.type
_entity.pdbx_description
1 polymer ?
#
loop_
_entity_poly.entity_id
_entity_poly.type
_entity_poly.pdbx_seq_one_letter_code
_entity_poly.pdbx_strand_id
1 'polypeptide(L)'
;MLYVLNGFEKIGIIETFRSIIWNRQFYATGEMQIVIPATKQYIELCEYGRYLVRDKDITVEDGVLTYRNVMVIQEIIYRENDSEGAVIQLIGRSLKSYLLGKRVVQGVTQMTGKADDLLKQVIKDNAMTAGDRQIVGLTFGSFPSISGNVDIQIEGEALDELCEKVGRDVKFGWDVFIKGSQYILIFDTGTKRTHSSTNDPVIFSRKFDNLLSMEFDMNFLDYHNSILVQGEPKQGVFNGRVWEYNRRLAYTNLEREEMYLNSDAQWETDSGELTVEQYKATLKGLGKRDLNMIHPYSFTADILPEGIFTLGKDYNLGDIVEIETEIGINAEARIVEVIEAEDEQGSSLVLTFEEWEVI
;
A
#
# COMPACT_ATOMS: atom_id res chain seq x y z
N MET A 1 21.64 1.66 12.07
CA MET A 1 21.88 3.09 11.72
C MET A 1 20.80 3.62 10.82
N LEU A 2 20.47 4.93 10.99
CA LEU A 2 19.51 5.63 10.10
C LEU A 2 20.24 6.78 9.42
N TYR A 3 20.11 6.86 8.11
CA TYR A 3 20.63 7.98 7.31
C TYR A 3 19.54 9.03 7.18
N VAL A 4 19.91 10.30 7.36
CA VAL A 4 19.02 11.44 7.19
C VAL A 4 19.34 12.14 5.89
N LEU A 5 18.32 12.32 5.04
CA LEU A 5 18.48 13.01 3.76
C LEU A 5 17.65 14.30 3.75
N ASN A 6 18.16 15.28 3.03
CA ASN A 6 17.42 16.47 2.60
C ASN A 6 17.23 16.37 1.08
N GLY A 7 16.05 15.97 0.65
CA GLY A 7 15.83 15.58 -0.74
C GLY A 7 16.72 14.40 -1.12
N PHE A 8 17.67 14.61 -2.03
CA PHE A 8 18.60 13.58 -2.52
C PHE A 8 19.95 13.58 -1.79
N GLU A 9 20.20 14.57 -0.94
CA GLU A 9 21.50 14.76 -0.27
C GLU A 9 21.48 14.15 1.13
N LYS A 10 22.47 13.30 1.44
CA LYS A 10 22.70 12.80 2.79
C LYS A 10 23.30 13.91 3.64
N ILE A 11 22.62 14.29 4.72
CA ILE A 11 23.03 15.37 5.63
C ILE A 11 23.51 14.90 6.98
N GLY A 12 23.23 13.63 7.36
CA GLY A 12 23.68 13.09 8.64
C GLY A 12 23.27 11.65 8.88
N ILE A 13 23.58 11.18 10.09
CA ILE A 13 23.28 9.82 10.54
C ILE A 13 22.74 9.89 11.98
N ILE A 14 21.72 9.09 12.27
CA ILE A 14 21.26 8.77 13.61
C ILE A 14 21.81 7.38 13.94
N GLU A 15 22.76 7.34 14.87
CA GLU A 15 23.46 6.10 15.24
C GLU A 15 22.73 5.35 16.36
N THR A 16 22.06 6.10 17.25
CA THR A 16 21.41 5.55 18.43
C THR A 16 19.93 5.88 18.43
N PHE A 17 19.10 4.90 18.69
CA PHE A 17 17.66 5.03 18.95
C PHE A 17 17.28 4.13 20.13
N ARG A 18 16.19 4.46 20.83
CA ARG A 18 15.60 3.64 21.89
C ARG A 18 14.63 2.62 21.34
N SER A 19 13.84 3.05 20.36
CA SER A 19 12.93 2.18 19.64
C SER A 19 12.73 2.67 18.22
N ILE A 20 12.47 1.72 17.34
CA ILE A 20 12.10 1.96 15.96
C ILE A 20 10.96 1.02 15.60
N ILE A 21 9.92 1.57 14.99
CA ILE A 21 8.85 0.83 14.31
C ILE A 21 8.85 1.29 12.87
N TRP A 22 8.99 0.34 11.95
CA TRP A 22 9.07 0.57 10.52
C TRP A 22 8.03 -0.29 9.81
N ASN A 23 6.87 0.30 9.54
CA ASN A 23 5.76 -0.39 8.89
C ASN A 23 5.77 -0.11 7.40
N ARG A 24 5.79 -1.17 6.60
CA ARG A 24 5.70 -1.11 5.13
C ARG A 24 4.42 -1.81 4.67
N GLN A 25 3.71 -1.16 3.76
CA GLN A 25 2.44 -1.63 3.22
C GLN A 25 2.54 -1.81 1.71
N PHE A 26 2.00 -2.91 1.21
CA PHE A 26 2.01 -3.23 -0.23
C PHE A 26 1.08 -2.29 -1.01
N TYR A 27 -0.15 -2.18 -0.58
CA TYR A 27 -1.16 -1.32 -1.19
C TYR A 27 -1.19 0.09 -0.60
N ALA A 28 -1.27 0.17 0.71
CA ALA A 28 -1.49 1.38 1.47
C ALA A 28 -0.20 2.14 1.83
N THR A 29 -0.37 3.17 2.63
CA THR A 29 0.72 3.97 3.22
C THR A 29 1.43 3.20 4.32
N GLY A 30 2.74 3.08 4.23
CA GLY A 30 3.56 2.63 5.35
C GLY A 30 3.87 3.78 6.31
N GLU A 31 4.13 3.45 7.58
CA GLU A 31 4.36 4.43 8.65
C GLU A 31 5.63 4.11 9.43
N MET A 32 6.19 5.12 10.08
CA MET A 32 7.30 4.93 11.01
C MET A 32 7.05 5.66 12.33
N GLN A 33 7.57 5.07 13.39
CA GLN A 33 7.73 5.72 14.68
C GLN A 33 9.12 5.41 15.23
N ILE A 34 9.88 6.43 15.60
CA ILE A 34 11.24 6.29 16.10
C ILE A 34 11.41 7.17 17.34
N VAL A 35 12.02 6.61 18.39
CA VAL A 35 12.37 7.36 19.59
C VAL A 35 13.90 7.43 19.67
N ILE A 36 14.43 8.66 19.66
CA ILE A 36 15.86 8.94 19.73
C ILE A 36 16.20 9.81 20.95
N PRO A 37 17.43 9.79 21.48
CA PRO A 37 17.86 10.74 22.50
C PRO A 37 17.80 12.18 21.97
N ALA A 38 17.33 13.14 22.77
CA ALA A 38 17.26 14.55 22.38
C ALA A 38 18.64 15.22 22.54
N THR A 39 19.54 14.95 21.61
CA THR A 39 20.84 15.66 21.51
C THR A 39 20.70 16.89 20.62
N LYS A 40 21.54 17.91 20.84
CA LYS A 40 21.57 19.09 19.97
C LYS A 40 21.73 18.72 18.50
N GLN A 41 22.61 17.76 18.20
CA GLN A 41 22.86 17.25 16.86
C GLN A 41 21.58 16.67 16.24
N TYR A 42 20.83 15.83 16.97
CA TYR A 42 19.63 15.19 16.43
C TYR A 42 18.46 16.18 16.30
N ILE A 43 18.37 17.19 17.19
CA ILE A 43 17.39 18.28 17.07
C ILE A 43 17.61 19.06 15.77
N GLU A 44 18.87 19.41 15.43
CA GLU A 44 19.22 20.13 14.22
C GLU A 44 19.08 19.27 12.96
N LEU A 45 19.24 17.96 13.08
CA LEU A 45 19.18 17.01 11.96
C LEU A 45 17.74 16.64 11.57
N CYS A 46 16.86 16.51 12.57
CA CYS A 46 15.48 16.04 12.37
C CYS A 46 14.54 17.23 12.19
N GLU A 47 14.13 17.48 10.96
CA GLU A 47 13.15 18.50 10.59
C GLU A 47 12.00 17.89 9.78
N TYR A 48 10.87 18.58 9.73
CA TYR A 48 9.75 18.19 8.87
C TYR A 48 10.20 18.05 7.40
N GLY A 49 9.80 16.95 6.79
CA GLY A 49 10.12 16.68 5.39
C GLY A 49 11.51 16.10 5.14
N ARG A 50 12.33 15.88 6.17
CA ARG A 50 13.56 15.10 6.05
C ARG A 50 13.24 13.64 5.83
N TYR A 51 14.09 12.94 5.07
CA TYR A 51 13.92 11.52 4.79
C TYR A 51 14.81 10.70 5.71
N LEU A 52 14.29 9.55 6.11
CA LEU A 52 15.01 8.55 6.90
C LEU A 52 15.12 7.27 6.09
N VAL A 53 16.32 6.68 6.09
CA VAL A 53 16.61 5.42 5.40
C VAL A 53 17.50 4.57 6.31
N ARG A 54 17.18 3.28 6.43
CA ARG A 54 18.02 2.34 7.18
C ARG A 54 19.20 1.93 6.31
N ASP A 55 20.36 1.64 6.93
CA ASP A 55 21.56 1.23 6.18
C ASP A 55 21.33 -0.02 5.34
N LYS A 56 20.53 -0.98 5.80
CA LYS A 56 20.16 -2.19 5.04
C LYS A 56 19.32 -1.92 3.79
N ASP A 57 18.68 -0.76 3.72
CA ASP A 57 17.85 -0.32 2.59
C ASP A 57 18.61 0.55 1.58
N ILE A 58 19.95 0.62 1.74
CA ILE A 58 20.84 1.39 0.85
C ILE A 58 21.64 0.40 0.00
N THR A 59 21.52 0.56 -1.31
CA THR A 59 22.21 -0.28 -2.30
C THR A 59 22.90 0.55 -3.37
N VAL A 60 23.78 -0.08 -4.14
CA VAL A 60 24.34 0.52 -5.36
C VAL A 60 23.85 -0.31 -6.55
N GLU A 61 22.98 0.28 -7.36
CA GLU A 61 22.39 -0.35 -8.53
C GLU A 61 22.91 0.36 -9.79
N ASP A 62 23.52 -0.39 -10.70
CA ASP A 62 24.16 0.14 -11.93
C ASP A 62 25.17 1.26 -11.66
N GLY A 63 25.89 1.17 -10.53
CA GLY A 63 26.84 2.20 -10.10
C GLY A 63 26.20 3.46 -9.49
N VAL A 64 24.87 3.49 -9.29
CA VAL A 64 24.12 4.60 -8.72
C VAL A 64 23.61 4.25 -7.33
N LEU A 65 23.79 5.16 -6.38
CA LEU A 65 23.29 4.99 -5.02
C LEU A 65 21.77 4.99 -5.03
N THR A 66 21.17 3.95 -4.41
CA THR A 66 19.74 3.73 -4.37
C THR A 66 19.29 3.59 -2.91
N TYR A 67 18.25 4.33 -2.54
CA TYR A 67 17.63 4.31 -1.22
C TYR A 67 16.20 3.78 -1.34
N ARG A 68 15.97 2.60 -0.76
CA ARG A 68 14.67 1.93 -0.74
C ARG A 68 13.98 2.11 0.62
N ASN A 69 12.70 1.82 0.68
CA ASN A 69 11.91 1.88 1.92
C ASN A 69 12.06 3.21 2.68
N VAL A 70 12.11 4.31 1.95
CA VAL A 70 12.33 5.65 2.49
C VAL A 70 11.11 6.12 3.26
N MET A 71 11.31 6.62 4.49
CA MET A 71 10.27 7.25 5.30
C MET A 71 10.51 8.74 5.43
N VAL A 72 9.45 9.51 5.62
CA VAL A 72 9.51 10.98 5.69
C VAL A 72 9.01 11.47 7.03
N ILE A 73 9.80 12.28 7.72
CA ILE A 73 9.43 12.88 9.00
C ILE A 73 8.27 13.87 8.78
N GLN A 74 7.14 13.64 9.47
CA GLN A 74 5.97 14.51 9.38
C GLN A 74 5.56 15.10 10.74
N GLU A 75 5.91 14.43 11.83
CA GLU A 75 5.67 14.92 13.19
C GLU A 75 6.89 14.69 14.06
N ILE A 76 7.22 15.67 14.89
CA ILE A 76 8.36 15.65 15.81
C ILE A 76 7.83 16.03 17.18
N ILE A 77 7.93 15.13 18.14
CA ILE A 77 7.47 15.33 19.51
C ILE A 77 8.71 15.31 20.41
N TYR A 78 8.97 16.44 21.09
CA TYR A 78 9.99 16.52 22.13
C TYR A 78 9.35 16.18 23.47
N ARG A 79 9.97 15.27 24.22
CA ARG A 79 9.56 14.92 25.58
C ARG A 79 10.77 14.94 26.51
N GLU A 80 10.56 15.47 27.71
CA GLU A 80 11.55 15.47 28.78
C GLU A 80 10.87 15.04 30.08
N ASN A 81 11.41 14.03 30.72
CA ASN A 81 10.96 13.57 32.03
C ASN A 81 12.15 13.12 32.86
N ASP A 82 11.96 13.10 34.20
CA ASP A 82 13.03 12.80 35.16
C ASP A 82 13.52 11.34 35.08
N SER A 83 12.71 10.42 34.62
CA SER A 83 13.01 8.98 34.60
C SER A 83 13.72 8.54 33.32
N GLU A 84 13.36 9.13 32.16
CA GLU A 84 13.89 8.72 30.84
C GLU A 84 14.84 9.73 30.23
N GLY A 85 14.91 10.96 30.80
CA GLY A 85 15.62 12.08 30.21
C GLY A 85 14.90 12.66 29.00
N ALA A 86 15.62 13.42 28.20
CA ALA A 86 15.06 14.07 27.00
C ALA A 86 15.10 13.14 25.79
N VAL A 87 13.97 13.00 25.11
CA VAL A 87 13.82 12.21 23.88
C VAL A 87 13.06 12.97 22.79
N ILE A 88 13.33 12.61 21.56
CA ILE A 88 12.56 13.03 20.39
C ILE A 88 11.85 11.81 19.84
N GLN A 89 10.54 11.90 19.68
CA GLN A 89 9.76 10.93 18.92
C GLN A 89 9.52 11.50 17.52
N LEU A 90 9.95 10.75 16.52
CA LEU A 90 9.74 11.03 15.10
C LEU A 90 8.62 10.14 14.59
N ILE A 91 7.62 10.73 13.96
CA ILE A 91 6.52 10.03 13.33
C ILE A 91 6.48 10.45 11.86
N GLY A 92 6.22 9.50 10.98
CA GLY A 92 6.17 9.79 9.56
C GLY A 92 5.59 8.65 8.75
N ARG A 93 5.56 8.85 7.44
CA ARG A 93 5.03 7.87 6.50
C ARG A 93 5.97 7.62 5.32
N SER A 94 5.67 6.59 4.55
CA SER A 94 6.44 6.22 3.37
C SER A 94 6.55 7.35 2.34
N LEU A 95 7.68 7.41 1.66
CA LEU A 95 7.97 8.39 0.62
C LEU A 95 6.90 8.37 -0.48
N LYS A 96 6.38 7.19 -0.85
CA LYS A 96 5.36 7.02 -1.86
C LYS A 96 4.13 7.87 -1.57
N SER A 97 3.57 7.77 -0.37
CA SER A 97 2.40 8.55 0.03
C SER A 97 2.73 10.02 0.31
N TYR A 98 3.92 10.31 0.88
CA TYR A 98 4.33 11.69 1.06
C TYR A 98 4.42 12.47 -0.25
N LEU A 99 4.83 11.85 -1.34
CA LEU A 99 4.92 12.51 -2.65
C LEU A 99 3.57 12.54 -3.37
N LEU A 100 2.93 11.39 -3.56
CA LEU A 100 1.70 11.29 -4.35
C LEU A 100 0.47 11.83 -3.60
N GLY A 101 0.38 11.67 -2.29
CA GLY A 101 -0.71 12.21 -1.46
C GLY A 101 -0.77 13.74 -1.41
N LYS A 102 0.23 14.44 -1.96
CA LYS A 102 0.21 15.90 -2.13
C LYS A 102 -0.47 16.35 -3.42
N ARG A 103 -0.93 15.43 -4.24
CA ARG A 103 -1.55 15.71 -5.53
C ARG A 103 -2.89 15.03 -5.63
N VAL A 104 -3.86 15.77 -6.13
CA VAL A 104 -5.20 15.26 -6.41
C VAL A 104 -5.42 15.22 -7.92
N VAL A 105 -6.29 14.33 -8.36
CA VAL A 105 -6.76 14.29 -9.74
C VAL A 105 -7.57 15.54 -10.03
N GLN A 106 -7.22 16.27 -11.09
CA GLN A 106 -7.98 17.44 -11.53
C GLN A 106 -8.98 17.02 -12.62
N GLY A 107 -10.21 17.53 -12.49
CA GLY A 107 -11.28 17.25 -13.43
C GLY A 107 -11.90 15.88 -13.26
N VAL A 108 -12.92 15.60 -14.06
CA VAL A 108 -13.70 14.37 -14.05
C VAL A 108 -13.10 13.39 -15.06
N THR A 109 -12.24 12.52 -14.58
CA THR A 109 -11.48 11.59 -15.42
C THR A 109 -12.16 10.23 -15.46
N GLN A 110 -12.48 9.72 -16.66
CA GLN A 110 -12.93 8.35 -16.88
C GLN A 110 -11.73 7.43 -17.09
N MET A 111 -11.63 6.40 -16.26
CA MET A 111 -10.61 5.35 -16.40
C MET A 111 -11.29 4.06 -16.88
N THR A 112 -11.12 3.72 -18.15
CA THR A 112 -11.64 2.49 -18.75
C THR A 112 -10.54 1.78 -19.53
N GLY A 113 -10.14 0.58 -19.08
CA GLY A 113 -9.09 -0.22 -19.70
C GLY A 113 -8.04 -0.73 -18.72
N LYS A 114 -6.82 -0.92 -19.18
CA LYS A 114 -5.73 -1.46 -18.37
C LYS A 114 -5.35 -0.50 -17.23
N ALA A 115 -5.40 -1.01 -16.00
CA ALA A 115 -5.19 -0.24 -14.80
C ALA A 115 -3.82 0.45 -14.74
N ASP A 116 -2.75 -0.25 -15.09
CA ASP A 116 -1.38 0.31 -15.04
C ASP A 116 -1.17 1.44 -16.06
N ASP A 117 -1.67 1.30 -17.29
CA ASP A 117 -1.54 2.34 -18.31
C ASP A 117 -2.33 3.59 -17.94
N LEU A 118 -3.54 3.41 -17.39
CA LEU A 118 -4.41 4.50 -16.96
C LEU A 118 -3.83 5.22 -15.73
N LEU A 119 -3.35 4.48 -14.72
CA LEU A 119 -2.69 5.10 -13.56
C LEU A 119 -1.44 5.88 -13.96
N LYS A 120 -0.60 5.32 -14.84
CA LYS A 120 0.58 6.04 -15.35
C LYS A 120 0.17 7.35 -16.01
N GLN A 121 -0.90 7.34 -16.82
CA GLN A 121 -1.38 8.56 -17.46
C GLN A 121 -1.88 9.58 -16.44
N VAL A 122 -2.74 9.17 -15.50
CA VAL A 122 -3.26 10.05 -14.45
C VAL A 122 -2.14 10.64 -13.58
N ILE A 123 -1.17 9.81 -13.15
CA ILE A 123 -0.03 10.27 -12.36
C ILE A 123 0.84 11.24 -13.17
N LYS A 124 1.10 10.91 -14.43
CA LYS A 124 1.86 11.78 -15.32
C LYS A 124 1.22 13.16 -15.44
N ASP A 125 -0.08 13.20 -15.70
CA ASP A 125 -0.82 14.45 -15.93
C ASP A 125 -0.95 15.28 -14.65
N ASN A 126 -1.03 14.67 -13.48
CA ASN A 126 -1.26 15.35 -12.21
C ASN A 126 -0.01 15.57 -11.35
N ALA A 127 1.11 14.85 -11.61
CA ALA A 127 2.31 14.95 -10.79
C ALA A 127 3.62 15.10 -11.57
N MET A 128 3.69 14.75 -12.87
CA MET A 128 4.96 14.81 -13.61
C MET A 128 5.00 15.92 -14.65
N THR A 129 3.87 16.29 -15.25
CA THR A 129 3.77 17.33 -16.29
C THR A 129 2.84 18.48 -15.93
N ALA A 130 2.41 18.56 -14.70
CA ALA A 130 1.36 19.46 -14.22
C ALA A 130 1.84 20.88 -13.89
N GLY A 131 2.86 21.40 -14.55
CA GLY A 131 3.38 22.75 -14.34
C GLY A 131 3.89 22.97 -12.90
N ASP A 132 3.28 23.90 -12.18
CA ASP A 132 3.63 24.22 -10.78
C ASP A 132 3.28 23.10 -9.78
N ARG A 133 2.45 22.14 -10.19
CA ARG A 133 2.12 20.94 -9.41
C ARG A 133 3.10 19.79 -9.64
N GLN A 134 4.07 19.94 -10.54
CA GLN A 134 5.04 18.90 -10.84
C GLN A 134 5.86 18.53 -9.60
N ILE A 135 6.04 17.22 -9.38
CA ILE A 135 7.01 16.67 -8.43
C ILE A 135 8.32 16.51 -9.18
N VAL A 136 9.23 17.46 -8.95
CA VAL A 136 10.52 17.49 -9.64
C VAL A 136 11.33 16.24 -9.34
N GLY A 137 11.83 15.59 -10.38
CA GLY A 137 12.61 14.36 -10.26
C GLY A 137 11.78 13.07 -10.20
N LEU A 138 10.44 13.15 -10.16
CA LEU A 138 9.59 11.95 -10.22
C LEU A 138 9.58 11.39 -11.66
N THR A 139 9.87 10.10 -11.76
CA THR A 139 9.86 9.34 -13.01
C THR A 139 9.37 7.92 -12.80
N PHE A 140 8.98 7.27 -13.89
CA PHE A 140 8.57 5.87 -13.84
C PHE A 140 9.78 4.93 -13.93
N GLY A 141 9.75 3.89 -13.10
CA GLY A 141 10.68 2.77 -13.21
C GLY A 141 10.16 1.66 -14.14
N SER A 142 10.67 0.45 -13.95
CA SER A 142 10.18 -0.74 -14.63
C SER A 142 8.86 -1.20 -14.01
N PHE A 143 7.93 -1.64 -14.85
CA PHE A 143 6.63 -2.16 -14.40
C PHE A 143 6.44 -3.58 -14.91
N PRO A 144 5.96 -4.51 -14.05
CA PRO A 144 5.45 -5.79 -14.53
C PRO A 144 4.19 -5.56 -15.38
N SER A 145 3.84 -6.52 -16.23
CA SER A 145 2.57 -6.48 -16.94
C SER A 145 1.43 -6.77 -15.97
N ILE A 146 0.57 -5.79 -15.74
CA ILE A 146 -0.63 -5.93 -14.92
C ILE A 146 -1.79 -6.33 -15.84
N SER A 147 -2.48 -7.42 -15.50
CA SER A 147 -3.57 -7.97 -16.32
C SER A 147 -4.96 -7.40 -15.99
N GLY A 148 -5.08 -6.54 -14.98
CA GLY A 148 -6.35 -6.01 -14.52
C GLY A 148 -6.86 -4.84 -15.36
N ASN A 149 -8.18 -4.81 -15.59
CA ASN A 149 -8.87 -3.67 -16.16
C ASN A 149 -9.74 -3.01 -15.11
N VAL A 150 -9.89 -1.70 -15.21
CA VAL A 150 -10.78 -0.88 -14.40
C VAL A 150 -11.80 -0.17 -15.29
N ASP A 151 -12.95 0.17 -14.70
CA ASP A 151 -13.95 1.04 -15.30
C ASP A 151 -14.53 1.92 -14.19
N ILE A 152 -13.84 3.01 -13.90
CA ILE A 152 -14.16 3.92 -12.79
C ILE A 152 -14.03 5.37 -13.26
N GLN A 153 -14.76 6.25 -12.56
CA GLN A 153 -14.62 7.70 -12.67
C GLN A 153 -14.00 8.23 -11.39
N ILE A 154 -13.08 9.17 -11.54
CA ILE A 154 -12.36 9.78 -10.43
C ILE A 154 -12.36 11.30 -10.57
N GLU A 155 -12.51 12.01 -9.45
CA GLU A 155 -12.43 13.46 -9.35
C GLU A 155 -11.97 13.88 -7.95
N GLY A 156 -10.94 14.72 -7.88
CA GLY A 156 -10.45 15.25 -6.61
C GLY A 156 -9.76 14.24 -5.68
N GLU A 157 -9.66 12.98 -6.07
CA GLU A 157 -9.03 11.92 -5.29
C GLU A 157 -7.51 12.12 -5.20
N ALA A 158 -6.90 11.87 -4.04
CA ALA A 158 -5.46 11.91 -3.89
C ALA A 158 -4.79 10.76 -4.66
N LEU A 159 -3.64 11.02 -5.28
CA LEU A 159 -2.99 10.03 -6.14
C LEU A 159 -2.54 8.77 -5.38
N ASP A 160 -2.16 8.88 -4.12
CA ASP A 160 -1.79 7.73 -3.29
C ASP A 160 -3.01 6.87 -2.95
N GLU A 161 -4.16 7.48 -2.60
CA GLU A 161 -5.42 6.77 -2.40
C GLU A 161 -5.90 6.08 -3.68
N LEU A 162 -5.76 6.75 -4.83
CA LEU A 162 -6.08 6.16 -6.12
C LEU A 162 -5.20 4.93 -6.41
N CYS A 163 -3.88 5.03 -6.17
CA CYS A 163 -2.96 3.91 -6.34
C CYS A 163 -3.32 2.74 -5.42
N GLU A 164 -3.69 3.01 -4.17
CA GLU A 164 -4.13 1.98 -3.23
C GLU A 164 -5.40 1.29 -3.70
N LYS A 165 -6.46 2.05 -4.00
CA LYS A 165 -7.77 1.50 -4.39
C LYS A 165 -7.68 0.68 -5.68
N VAL A 166 -7.01 1.21 -6.70
CA VAL A 166 -6.81 0.48 -7.96
C VAL A 166 -5.88 -0.72 -7.75
N GLY A 167 -4.83 -0.56 -6.95
CA GLY A 167 -3.91 -1.64 -6.61
C GLY A 167 -4.62 -2.82 -5.94
N ARG A 168 -5.50 -2.56 -4.98
CA ARG A 168 -6.31 -3.59 -4.32
C ARG A 168 -7.31 -4.26 -5.29
N ASP A 169 -7.93 -3.49 -6.19
CA ASP A 169 -8.89 -4.05 -7.15
C ASP A 169 -8.23 -5.00 -8.14
N VAL A 170 -7.05 -4.67 -8.67
CA VAL A 170 -6.36 -5.48 -9.69
C VAL A 170 -5.06 -6.15 -9.21
N LYS A 171 -4.85 -6.18 -7.90
CA LYS A 171 -3.85 -6.99 -7.20
C LYS A 171 -2.39 -6.63 -7.52
N PHE A 172 -2.03 -5.35 -7.45
CA PHE A 172 -0.66 -4.89 -7.49
C PHE A 172 -0.36 -3.84 -6.42
N GLY A 173 0.84 -3.88 -5.86
CA GLY A 173 1.38 -2.84 -4.99
C GLY A 173 2.10 -1.76 -5.77
N TRP A 174 2.50 -0.73 -5.06
CA TRP A 174 3.27 0.37 -5.62
C TRP A 174 4.25 0.93 -4.61
N ASP A 175 5.36 1.47 -5.09
CA ASP A 175 6.38 2.07 -4.24
C ASP A 175 7.09 3.22 -4.95
N VAL A 176 7.71 4.10 -4.17
CA VAL A 176 8.61 5.15 -4.64
C VAL A 176 9.91 5.06 -3.87
N PHE A 177 11.01 4.92 -4.59
CA PHE A 177 12.35 4.93 -4.02
C PHE A 177 13.24 6.00 -4.68
N ILE A 178 14.40 6.26 -4.10
CA ILE A 178 15.36 7.24 -4.63
C ILE A 178 16.49 6.50 -5.33
N LYS A 179 16.80 6.87 -6.59
CA LYS A 179 17.98 6.42 -7.32
C LYS A 179 18.74 7.62 -7.85
N GLY A 180 19.93 7.89 -7.30
CA GLY A 180 20.67 9.11 -7.58
C GLY A 180 19.89 10.37 -7.17
N SER A 181 19.55 11.19 -8.15
CA SER A 181 18.76 12.43 -7.96
C SER A 181 17.35 12.32 -8.55
N GLN A 182 16.75 11.13 -8.50
CA GLN A 182 15.41 10.88 -9.01
C GLN A 182 14.57 10.09 -8.01
N TYR A 183 13.27 10.36 -7.99
CA TYR A 183 12.24 9.53 -7.38
C TYR A 183 11.73 8.55 -8.43
N ILE A 184 11.84 7.26 -8.17
CA ILE A 184 11.45 6.20 -9.10
C ILE A 184 10.16 5.56 -8.59
N LEU A 185 9.06 5.80 -9.29
CA LEU A 185 7.78 5.14 -9.03
C LEU A 185 7.73 3.80 -9.76
N ILE A 186 7.37 2.75 -9.03
CA ILE A 186 7.18 1.39 -9.56
C ILE A 186 5.82 0.84 -9.15
N PHE A 187 5.30 -0.10 -9.95
CA PHE A 187 4.25 -1.03 -9.55
C PHE A 187 4.86 -2.42 -9.41
N ASP A 188 4.31 -3.22 -8.51
CA ASP A 188 4.81 -4.55 -8.22
C ASP A 188 3.62 -5.53 -8.06
N THR A 189 3.73 -6.71 -8.63
CA THR A 189 2.71 -7.77 -8.49
C THR A 189 3.09 -8.80 -7.43
N GLY A 190 4.27 -8.65 -6.84
CA GLY A 190 4.88 -9.66 -5.98
C GLY A 190 5.27 -10.93 -6.74
N THR A 191 5.94 -11.82 -6.06
CA THR A 191 6.35 -13.12 -6.58
C THR A 191 5.54 -14.23 -5.90
N LYS A 192 5.01 -15.17 -6.67
CA LYS A 192 4.38 -16.36 -6.10
C LYS A 192 5.47 -17.37 -5.68
N ARG A 193 5.57 -17.65 -4.37
CA ARG A 193 6.55 -18.52 -3.73
C ARG A 193 5.85 -19.65 -2.99
N THR A 194 5.23 -20.54 -3.75
CA THR A 194 4.42 -21.65 -3.26
C THR A 194 4.76 -22.91 -4.03
N HIS A 195 4.38 -24.08 -3.52
CA HIS A 195 4.58 -25.36 -4.22
C HIS A 195 3.89 -25.41 -5.60
N SER A 196 2.87 -24.60 -5.80
CA SER A 196 2.17 -24.50 -7.08
C SER A 196 2.88 -23.58 -8.10
N SER A 197 3.98 -22.91 -7.71
CA SER A 197 4.77 -22.01 -8.55
C SER A 197 6.08 -22.64 -9.00
N THR A 198 6.81 -21.94 -9.88
CA THR A 198 8.15 -22.33 -10.33
C THR A 198 9.26 -21.78 -9.45
N ASN A 199 8.93 -20.92 -8.50
CA ASN A 199 9.89 -20.33 -7.56
C ASN A 199 10.03 -21.23 -6.32
N ASP A 200 11.15 -21.06 -5.60
CA ASP A 200 11.34 -21.76 -4.34
C ASP A 200 10.24 -21.35 -3.35
N PRO A 201 9.53 -22.33 -2.75
CA PRO A 201 8.43 -22.06 -1.85
C PRO A 201 8.92 -21.47 -0.52
N VAL A 202 8.18 -20.50 -0.01
CA VAL A 202 8.34 -19.97 1.34
C VAL A 202 7.12 -20.37 2.15
N ILE A 203 7.36 -21.14 3.23
CA ILE A 203 6.30 -21.72 4.04
C ILE A 203 6.47 -21.25 5.49
N PHE A 204 5.48 -20.52 5.97
CA PHE A 204 5.42 -20.13 7.38
C PHE A 204 4.64 -21.18 8.16
N SER A 205 5.32 -21.86 9.10
CA SER A 205 4.76 -22.93 9.89
C SER A 205 5.52 -23.09 11.21
N ARG A 206 4.82 -23.44 12.27
CA ARG A 206 5.45 -23.85 13.53
C ARG A 206 6.32 -25.10 13.40
N LYS A 207 6.02 -25.97 12.43
CA LYS A 207 6.83 -27.17 12.16
C LYS A 207 8.24 -26.82 11.68
N PHE A 208 8.44 -25.66 11.10
CA PHE A 208 9.70 -25.15 10.61
C PHE A 208 10.37 -24.17 11.59
N ASP A 209 9.82 -23.98 12.78
CA ASP A 209 10.33 -23.05 13.81
C ASP A 209 10.53 -21.62 13.29
N ASN A 210 9.74 -21.20 12.30
CA ASN A 210 9.82 -19.85 11.70
C ASN A 210 8.59 -18.98 11.98
N LEU A 211 7.61 -19.52 12.68
CA LEU A 211 6.36 -18.89 13.10
C LEU A 211 6.27 -18.87 14.63
N LEU A 212 6.44 -17.71 15.26
CA LEU A 212 6.43 -17.54 16.71
C LEU A 212 5.01 -17.50 17.26
N SER A 213 4.17 -16.68 16.67
CA SER A 213 2.74 -16.59 16.98
C SER A 213 1.94 -16.32 15.72
N MET A 214 0.65 -16.61 15.77
CA MET A 214 -0.25 -16.28 14.68
C MET A 214 -1.63 -15.96 15.22
N GLU A 215 -2.33 -15.06 14.55
CA GLU A 215 -3.73 -14.74 14.75
C GLU A 215 -4.46 -14.85 13.41
N PHE A 216 -5.50 -15.67 13.37
CA PHE A 216 -6.40 -15.76 12.23
C PHE A 216 -7.76 -15.20 12.65
N ASP A 217 -8.14 -14.07 12.09
CA ASP A 217 -9.41 -13.42 12.34
C ASP A 217 -10.39 -13.64 11.18
N MET A 218 -11.60 -14.07 11.53
CA MET A 218 -12.72 -14.16 10.60
C MET A 218 -13.79 -13.18 11.06
N ASN A 219 -13.78 -11.98 10.51
CA ASN A 219 -14.68 -10.91 10.89
C ASN A 219 -15.71 -10.63 9.80
N PHE A 220 -16.95 -11.03 10.07
CA PHE A 220 -18.09 -10.80 9.18
C PHE A 220 -19.05 -9.73 9.69
N LEU A 221 -18.67 -8.92 10.70
CA LEU A 221 -19.54 -7.91 11.28
C LEU A 221 -19.95 -6.83 10.26
N ASP A 222 -18.98 -6.41 9.44
CA ASP A 222 -19.19 -5.40 8.40
C ASP A 222 -19.03 -6.03 6.99
N TYR A 223 -19.25 -7.34 6.89
CA TYR A 223 -19.14 -8.04 5.62
C TYR A 223 -20.32 -7.73 4.72
N HIS A 224 -20.02 -7.40 3.45
CA HIS A 224 -21.01 -7.23 2.41
C HIS A 224 -20.56 -7.95 1.14
N ASN A 225 -21.50 -8.49 0.40
CA ASN A 225 -21.26 -9.21 -0.85
C ASN A 225 -22.05 -8.68 -2.04
N SER A 226 -22.91 -7.73 -1.78
CA SER A 226 -23.79 -7.10 -2.76
C SER A 226 -23.82 -5.59 -2.50
N ILE A 227 -23.75 -4.79 -3.55
CA ILE A 227 -23.78 -3.34 -3.42
C ILE A 227 -24.78 -2.72 -4.39
N LEU A 228 -25.64 -1.85 -3.85
CA LEU A 228 -26.48 -0.98 -4.65
C LEU A 228 -25.77 0.36 -4.83
N VAL A 229 -25.38 0.65 -6.06
CA VAL A 229 -24.75 1.92 -6.40
C VAL A 229 -25.82 2.86 -6.97
N GLN A 230 -25.95 4.02 -6.35
CA GLN A 230 -26.79 5.11 -6.79
C GLN A 230 -25.92 6.18 -7.46
N GLY A 231 -26.15 6.43 -8.72
CA GLY A 231 -25.57 7.55 -9.46
C GLY A 231 -26.67 8.56 -9.86
N GLU A 232 -26.33 9.50 -10.72
CA GLU A 232 -27.23 10.51 -11.21
C GLU A 232 -28.27 9.91 -12.20
N PRO A 233 -29.56 10.08 -11.96
CA PRO A 233 -30.59 9.59 -12.89
C PRO A 233 -30.66 10.47 -14.14
N LYS A 234 -30.96 9.86 -15.28
CA LYS A 234 -31.24 10.56 -16.55
C LYS A 234 -32.69 10.31 -16.94
N GLN A 235 -33.50 11.38 -16.91
CA GLN A 235 -34.94 11.30 -17.05
C GLN A 235 -35.37 10.52 -18.31
N GLY A 236 -36.25 9.53 -18.13
CA GLY A 236 -36.76 8.69 -19.22
C GLY A 236 -35.79 7.68 -19.80
N VAL A 237 -34.52 7.64 -19.31
CA VAL A 237 -33.44 6.83 -19.88
C VAL A 237 -32.85 5.86 -18.85
N PHE A 238 -32.56 6.36 -17.65
CA PHE A 238 -31.92 5.57 -16.60
C PHE A 238 -32.30 6.06 -15.20
N ASN A 239 -32.66 5.13 -14.31
CA ASN A 239 -33.11 5.45 -12.95
C ASN A 239 -31.96 5.75 -11.95
N GLY A 240 -30.71 5.72 -12.39
CA GLY A 240 -29.55 6.01 -11.56
C GLY A 240 -29.04 4.84 -10.72
N ARG A 241 -29.60 3.63 -10.82
CA ARG A 241 -29.28 2.53 -9.90
C ARG A 241 -28.74 1.31 -10.62
N VAL A 242 -27.68 0.71 -10.05
CA VAL A 242 -27.12 -0.58 -10.49
C VAL A 242 -26.77 -1.44 -9.28
N TRP A 243 -26.86 -2.74 -9.45
CA TRP A 243 -26.33 -3.72 -8.51
C TRP A 243 -25.01 -4.27 -9.00
N GLU A 244 -24.07 -4.49 -8.08
CA GLU A 244 -22.83 -5.23 -8.30
C GLU A 244 -22.61 -6.24 -7.17
N TYR A 245 -21.78 -7.26 -7.43
CA TYR A 245 -21.56 -8.40 -6.53
C TYR A 245 -20.10 -8.78 -6.52
N ASN A 246 -19.56 -9.18 -5.37
CA ASN A 246 -18.16 -9.60 -5.25
C ASN A 246 -17.86 -10.99 -5.85
N ARG A 247 -18.89 -11.72 -6.30
CA ARG A 247 -18.79 -13.01 -7.00
C ARG A 247 -19.67 -13.00 -8.25
N ARG A 248 -19.41 -13.99 -9.14
CA ARG A 248 -20.15 -14.12 -10.40
C ARG A 248 -21.64 -14.43 -10.24
N LEU A 249 -22.03 -15.04 -9.11
CA LEU A 249 -23.42 -15.39 -8.80
C LEU A 249 -24.02 -14.36 -7.85
N ALA A 250 -25.18 -13.86 -8.17
CA ALA A 250 -25.95 -13.03 -7.28
C ALA A 250 -26.41 -13.85 -6.06
N TYR A 251 -26.15 -13.32 -4.88
CA TYR A 251 -26.60 -13.92 -3.63
C TYR A 251 -28.10 -13.74 -3.46
N THR A 252 -28.75 -14.73 -2.82
CA THR A 252 -30.19 -14.74 -2.56
C THR A 252 -30.47 -15.02 -1.08
N ASN A 253 -31.66 -14.61 -0.63
CA ASN A 253 -32.13 -14.86 0.75
C ASN A 253 -31.09 -14.41 1.81
N LEU A 254 -30.81 -15.29 2.76
CA LEU A 254 -29.90 -15.04 3.89
C LEU A 254 -28.40 -14.95 3.50
N GLU A 255 -28.06 -15.35 2.29
CA GLU A 255 -26.67 -15.23 1.80
C GLU A 255 -26.35 -13.82 1.31
N ARG A 256 -27.36 -12.96 1.17
CA ARG A 256 -27.22 -11.63 0.58
C ARG A 256 -27.03 -10.60 1.68
N GLU A 257 -25.82 -10.05 1.74
CA GLU A 257 -25.43 -8.97 2.62
C GLU A 257 -25.22 -7.69 1.79
N GLU A 258 -26.16 -6.74 1.94
CA GLU A 258 -26.24 -5.57 1.09
C GLU A 258 -25.60 -4.33 1.71
N MET A 259 -24.87 -3.57 0.89
CA MET A 259 -24.46 -2.22 1.20
C MET A 259 -24.97 -1.22 0.15
N TYR A 260 -24.86 0.05 0.46
CA TYR A 260 -25.29 1.14 -0.40
C TYR A 260 -24.17 2.15 -0.61
N LEU A 261 -23.91 2.49 -1.87
CA LEU A 261 -22.97 3.53 -2.27
C LEU A 261 -23.72 4.66 -2.99
N ASN A 262 -23.65 5.87 -2.49
CA ASN A 262 -24.03 7.06 -3.23
C ASN A 262 -22.81 7.58 -3.98
N SER A 263 -22.83 7.49 -5.30
CA SER A 263 -21.71 7.84 -6.18
C SER A 263 -21.85 9.26 -6.71
N ASP A 264 -20.74 9.98 -6.71
CA ASP A 264 -20.61 11.30 -7.34
C ASP A 264 -20.31 11.24 -8.84
N ALA A 265 -20.36 10.04 -9.45
CA ALA A 265 -20.10 9.85 -10.87
C ALA A 265 -21.05 10.71 -11.72
N GLN A 266 -20.49 11.39 -12.71
CA GLN A 266 -21.18 12.34 -13.57
C GLN A 266 -21.36 11.75 -14.97
N TRP A 267 -22.39 12.22 -15.68
CA TRP A 267 -22.61 11.89 -17.09
C TRP A 267 -21.59 12.56 -18.01
N GLU A 268 -21.12 13.75 -17.66
CA GLU A 268 -20.09 14.49 -18.38
C GLU A 268 -18.71 14.24 -17.76
N THR A 269 -17.73 13.98 -18.61
CA THR A 269 -16.32 13.83 -18.27
C THR A 269 -15.48 14.78 -19.11
N ASP A 270 -14.19 14.90 -18.79
CA ASP A 270 -13.26 15.69 -19.60
C ASP A 270 -13.16 15.18 -21.06
N SER A 271 -13.56 13.94 -21.30
CA SER A 271 -13.59 13.32 -22.64
C SER A 271 -14.95 13.43 -23.35
N GLY A 272 -15.96 14.00 -22.69
CA GLY A 272 -17.32 14.16 -23.20
C GLY A 272 -18.39 13.39 -22.43
N GLU A 273 -19.63 13.39 -22.94
CA GLU A 273 -20.76 12.74 -22.30
C GLU A 273 -20.73 11.21 -22.48
N LEU A 274 -20.97 10.48 -21.38
CA LEU A 274 -21.04 9.02 -21.39
C LEU A 274 -22.36 8.52 -21.96
N THR A 275 -22.30 7.38 -22.66
CA THR A 275 -23.51 6.59 -22.98
C THR A 275 -24.07 5.94 -21.72
N VAL A 276 -25.32 5.49 -21.78
CA VAL A 276 -25.99 4.80 -20.65
C VAL A 276 -25.22 3.55 -20.24
N GLU A 277 -24.71 2.79 -21.19
CA GLU A 277 -23.94 1.57 -20.96
C GLU A 277 -22.59 1.88 -20.29
N GLN A 278 -21.90 2.92 -20.74
CA GLN A 278 -20.65 3.39 -20.12
C GLN A 278 -20.89 3.87 -18.69
N TYR A 279 -21.92 4.69 -18.47
CA TYR A 279 -22.24 5.18 -17.13
C TYR A 279 -22.62 4.05 -16.17
N LYS A 280 -23.40 3.06 -16.62
CA LYS A 280 -23.69 1.85 -15.82
C LYS A 280 -22.43 1.04 -15.52
N ALA A 281 -21.52 0.91 -16.48
CA ALA A 281 -20.25 0.21 -16.29
C ALA A 281 -19.39 0.92 -15.25
N THR A 282 -19.31 2.25 -15.30
CA THR A 282 -18.65 3.08 -14.28
C THR A 282 -19.22 2.85 -12.89
N LEU A 283 -20.56 2.91 -12.72
CA LEU A 283 -21.20 2.67 -11.43
C LEU A 283 -20.90 1.26 -10.90
N LYS A 284 -20.93 0.24 -11.78
CA LYS A 284 -20.54 -1.13 -11.40
C LYS A 284 -19.09 -1.25 -11.03
N GLY A 285 -18.18 -0.57 -11.75
CA GLY A 285 -16.75 -0.52 -11.45
C GLY A 285 -16.49 0.07 -10.07
N LEU A 286 -17.15 1.17 -9.72
CA LEU A 286 -17.07 1.78 -8.39
C LEU A 286 -17.58 0.82 -7.30
N GLY A 287 -18.75 0.20 -7.53
CA GLY A 287 -19.29 -0.80 -6.60
C GLY A 287 -18.39 -2.00 -6.41
N LYS A 288 -17.80 -2.53 -7.50
CA LYS A 288 -16.84 -3.62 -7.45
C LYS A 288 -15.60 -3.24 -6.65
N ARG A 289 -15.06 -2.04 -6.88
CA ARG A 289 -13.91 -1.52 -6.12
C ARG A 289 -14.20 -1.50 -4.62
N ASP A 290 -15.35 -0.96 -4.22
CA ASP A 290 -15.72 -0.87 -2.81
C ASP A 290 -15.95 -2.25 -2.18
N LEU A 291 -16.57 -3.20 -2.88
CA LEU A 291 -16.69 -4.59 -2.41
C LEU A 291 -15.33 -5.27 -2.27
N ASN A 292 -14.37 -4.96 -3.14
CA ASN A 292 -13.02 -5.53 -3.08
C ASN A 292 -12.17 -4.96 -1.93
N MET A 293 -12.62 -3.89 -1.28
CA MET A 293 -12.00 -3.40 -0.04
C MET A 293 -12.44 -4.16 1.21
N ILE A 294 -13.47 -5.02 1.11
CA ILE A 294 -14.00 -5.79 2.24
C ILE A 294 -13.28 -7.13 2.31
N HIS A 295 -12.47 -7.32 3.33
CA HIS A 295 -11.72 -8.54 3.58
C HIS A 295 -12.15 -9.17 4.92
N PRO A 296 -13.07 -10.19 4.90
CA PRO A 296 -13.55 -10.81 6.14
C PRO A 296 -12.52 -11.73 6.81
N TYR A 297 -11.41 -11.98 6.15
CA TYR A 297 -10.33 -12.81 6.65
C TYR A 297 -9.05 -12.00 6.76
N SER A 298 -8.46 -11.97 7.94
CA SER A 298 -7.11 -11.45 8.14
C SER A 298 -6.24 -12.47 8.86
N PHE A 299 -4.97 -12.45 8.54
CA PHE A 299 -3.99 -13.31 9.18
C PHE A 299 -2.77 -12.48 9.52
N THR A 300 -2.39 -12.48 10.79
CA THR A 300 -1.20 -11.80 11.29
C THR A 300 -0.28 -12.80 11.95
N ALA A 301 1.01 -12.70 11.70
CA ALA A 301 1.99 -13.60 12.26
C ALA A 301 3.25 -12.90 12.72
N ASP A 302 3.72 -13.26 13.92
CA ASP A 302 5.09 -12.97 14.37
C ASP A 302 6.03 -14.00 13.77
N ILE A 303 6.97 -13.52 13.01
CA ILE A 303 7.97 -14.33 12.32
C ILE A 303 9.31 -14.18 13.03
N LEU A 304 10.07 -15.27 13.11
CA LEU A 304 11.43 -15.22 13.62
C LEU A 304 12.31 -14.45 12.64
N PRO A 305 12.87 -13.25 13.01
CA PRO A 305 13.62 -12.39 12.08
C PRO A 305 14.83 -13.06 11.43
N GLU A 306 15.48 -13.96 12.17
CA GLU A 306 16.65 -14.74 11.73
C GLU A 306 16.29 -16.22 11.51
N GLY A 307 15.07 -16.49 11.03
CA GLY A 307 14.61 -17.84 10.73
C GLY A 307 15.22 -18.41 9.44
N ILE A 308 14.66 -19.55 8.99
CA ILE A 308 15.09 -20.22 7.75
C ILE A 308 14.83 -19.38 6.49
N PHE A 309 13.85 -18.46 6.56
CA PHE A 309 13.56 -17.50 5.49
C PHE A 309 13.84 -16.08 5.97
N THR A 310 14.53 -15.31 5.17
CA THR A 310 14.94 -13.94 5.46
C THR A 310 14.22 -12.94 4.57
N LEU A 311 13.60 -11.92 5.18
CA LEU A 311 12.99 -10.80 4.48
C LEU A 311 14.02 -10.04 3.63
N GLY A 312 13.65 -9.78 2.38
CA GLY A 312 14.53 -9.11 1.42
C GLY A 312 15.46 -10.04 0.66
N LYS A 313 15.54 -11.32 1.05
CA LYS A 313 16.35 -12.34 0.38
C LYS A 313 15.45 -13.48 -0.14
N ASP A 314 14.74 -14.12 0.74
CA ASP A 314 13.93 -15.30 0.41
C ASP A 314 12.49 -14.90 0.09
N TYR A 315 11.98 -13.82 0.69
CA TYR A 315 10.66 -13.26 0.42
C TYR A 315 10.65 -11.73 0.58
N ASN A 316 9.65 -11.09 0.01
CA ASN A 316 9.46 -9.64 0.06
C ASN A 316 8.00 -9.28 0.38
N LEU A 317 7.78 -8.02 0.73
CA LEU A 317 6.45 -7.42 0.77
C LEU A 317 5.79 -7.57 -0.61
N GLY A 318 4.55 -8.08 -0.63
CA GLY A 318 3.80 -8.35 -1.85
C GLY A 318 3.88 -9.78 -2.36
N ASP A 319 4.85 -10.58 -1.91
CA ASP A 319 4.96 -11.98 -2.30
C ASP A 319 3.77 -12.82 -1.80
N ILE A 320 3.38 -13.82 -2.57
CA ILE A 320 2.39 -14.83 -2.17
C ILE A 320 3.15 -16.04 -1.66
N VAL A 321 2.89 -16.42 -0.42
CA VAL A 321 3.58 -17.49 0.30
C VAL A 321 2.58 -18.52 0.83
N GLU A 322 3.08 -19.65 1.34
CA GLU A 322 2.24 -20.65 1.99
C GLU A 322 2.26 -20.47 3.51
N ILE A 323 1.11 -20.68 4.12
CA ILE A 323 0.94 -20.70 5.57
C ILE A 323 0.35 -22.04 5.94
N GLU A 324 1.02 -22.73 6.85
CA GLU A 324 0.58 -24.02 7.39
C GLU A 324 0.33 -23.89 8.89
N THR A 325 -0.91 -24.12 9.32
CA THR A 325 -1.32 -24.02 10.72
C THR A 325 -1.36 -25.41 11.40
N GLU A 326 -1.23 -25.43 12.73
CA GLU A 326 -1.37 -26.68 13.51
C GLU A 326 -2.78 -27.26 13.46
N ILE A 327 -3.79 -26.44 13.21
CA ILE A 327 -5.18 -26.85 13.06
C ILE A 327 -5.54 -27.37 11.67
N GLY A 328 -4.53 -27.51 10.79
CA GLY A 328 -4.67 -28.09 9.45
C GLY A 328 -5.20 -27.15 8.39
N ILE A 329 -5.16 -25.84 8.63
CA ILE A 329 -5.42 -24.84 7.58
C ILE A 329 -4.12 -24.64 6.81
N ASN A 330 -4.14 -24.93 5.51
CA ASN A 330 -3.07 -24.63 4.59
C ASN A 330 -3.59 -23.66 3.56
N ALA A 331 -2.89 -22.56 3.34
CA ALA A 331 -3.32 -21.54 2.41
C ALA A 331 -2.16 -20.84 1.74
N GLU A 332 -2.43 -20.37 0.52
CA GLU A 332 -1.62 -19.35 -0.12
C GLU A 332 -2.15 -17.97 0.29
N ALA A 333 -1.26 -17.06 0.67
CA ALA A 333 -1.65 -15.71 1.08
C ALA A 333 -0.59 -14.68 0.69
N ARG A 334 -1.02 -13.46 0.39
CA ARG A 334 -0.13 -12.35 0.04
C ARG A 334 0.34 -11.63 1.29
N ILE A 335 1.63 -11.35 1.40
CA ILE A 335 2.20 -10.47 2.41
C ILE A 335 1.83 -9.03 2.05
N VAL A 336 0.89 -8.42 2.77
CA VAL A 336 0.43 -7.05 2.49
C VAL A 336 1.03 -6.01 3.42
N GLU A 337 1.56 -6.44 4.56
CA GLU A 337 2.21 -5.58 5.53
C GLU A 337 3.41 -6.26 6.16
N VAL A 338 4.43 -5.46 6.42
CA VAL A 338 5.65 -5.87 7.13
C VAL A 338 5.95 -4.81 8.18
N ILE A 339 5.87 -5.19 9.45
CA ILE A 339 6.24 -4.36 10.58
C ILE A 339 7.56 -4.90 11.17
N GLU A 340 8.59 -4.10 11.09
CA GLU A 340 9.87 -4.36 11.72
C GLU A 340 9.99 -3.43 12.93
N ALA A 341 10.13 -3.98 14.12
CA ALA A 341 10.34 -3.20 15.34
C ALA A 341 11.64 -3.63 16.02
N GLU A 342 12.32 -2.67 16.63
CA GLU A 342 13.55 -2.90 17.39
C GLU A 342 13.55 -1.94 18.59
N ASP A 343 13.88 -2.46 19.75
CA ASP A 343 14.06 -1.72 21.00
C ASP A 343 15.17 -2.34 21.84
N GLU A 344 15.28 -1.92 23.10
CA GLU A 344 16.28 -2.44 24.06
C GLU A 344 16.09 -3.93 24.42
N GLN A 345 14.91 -4.51 24.13
CA GLN A 345 14.58 -5.91 24.41
C GLN A 345 14.89 -6.83 23.22
N GLY A 346 15.04 -6.27 22.04
CA GLY A 346 15.36 -7.00 20.81
C GLY A 346 14.63 -6.51 19.58
N SER A 347 14.58 -7.38 18.57
CA SER A 347 13.90 -7.12 17.30
C SER A 347 12.72 -8.06 17.10
N SER A 348 11.66 -7.55 16.50
CA SER A 348 10.49 -8.34 16.08
C SER A 348 10.14 -8.06 14.62
N LEU A 349 9.52 -9.04 14.00
CA LEU A 349 9.03 -8.99 12.63
C LEU A 349 7.61 -9.54 12.58
N VAL A 350 6.66 -8.66 12.26
CA VAL A 350 5.25 -9.03 12.13
C VAL A 350 4.84 -8.90 10.66
N LEU A 351 4.20 -9.92 10.15
CA LEU A 351 3.64 -9.97 8.80
C LEU A 351 2.12 -10.02 8.88
N THR A 352 1.45 -9.23 8.04
CA THR A 352 0.01 -9.35 7.79
C THR A 352 -0.22 -9.88 6.39
N PHE A 353 -1.16 -10.80 6.27
CA PHE A 353 -1.46 -11.49 5.03
C PHE A 353 -2.91 -11.26 4.64
N GLU A 354 -3.13 -11.07 3.36
CA GLU A 354 -4.46 -10.97 2.73
C GLU A 354 -4.53 -11.92 1.51
N GLU A 355 -5.66 -11.89 0.81
CA GLU A 355 -5.88 -12.69 -0.41
C GLU A 355 -5.72 -14.19 -0.17
N TRP A 356 -6.30 -14.64 0.92
CA TRP A 356 -6.24 -16.01 1.39
C TRP A 356 -6.95 -17.00 0.46
N GLU A 357 -6.23 -18.00 -0.02
CA GLU A 357 -6.76 -19.11 -0.81
C GLU A 357 -6.38 -20.44 -0.14
N VAL A 358 -7.39 -21.17 0.38
CA VAL A 358 -7.18 -22.47 1.02
C VAL A 358 -6.79 -23.51 -0.04
N ILE A 359 -5.67 -24.22 0.18
CA ILE A 359 -5.13 -25.27 -0.69
C ILE A 359 -5.60 -26.66 -0.26
#